data_f5b13faf42816de0c38054e8a8bbf0a6
#
_entry.id   f5b13faf42816de0c38054e8a8bbf0a6
#
_cell.length_a   1.000
_cell.length_b   1.000
_cell.length_c   1.000
_cell.angle_alpha   90.00
_cell.angle_beta   90.00
_cell.angle_gamma   90.00
#
_symmetry.space_group_name_H-M   'P 1'
#
loop_
_entity.id
_entity.type
_entity.pdbx_description
1 polymer ?
#
loop_
_entity_poly.entity_id
_entity_poly.type
_entity_poly.pdbx_seq_one_letter_code
_entity_poly.pdbx_strand_id
1 'polypeptide(L)'
;MARLIFITGGVVSSLGKGLASAALGALLQARGYKVRLRKLDPYLNVDPGTMSPFQHGEVYVTDDGAETDLDLGHYERFTGVSARKSDNVTSGRIYSQVIEKERKGGYLGRTVQVIPHVTDMIKEFVLADTDGLDFLLVEIGGTVGDIEGLPFFEAIRQLHNDLGRGQSAFIHLTLVPYIEAAGELKTKPTQHSVKELRAIGIQPDILLCRTSHPLPDDDRRKIGLFCNLPAERVIPAMDLDTIYRVPLAYHQVGLDTELLRVFGIDNAPPPDLRRWQGVVDRVKNPEGEVRIAVVGKYMQVKDSYKSLSEALTHGGLANNVKVHLDWIDSEVFERDDAAAFLEEVDGILVPGGFGERGTEGKIGAVKFARERKVPFFGICYGLHMAVIEAARDLAGLEGAGTTEIGHPKHPVIGLMTEWVKGNQVESRAADGDMGGTMRLGAYPATLTPGSRVAEVYGTLEISERHRHRYEVNTNYAMDLAAHGMTVSGWSPDGRLPEIMEIPDHPWFIGVQFHPELKSRPLEPHPLFTSFIAAAVQKSRLV
;
A
#
# COMPACT_ATOMS: atom_id res chain seq x y z
N MET A 1 25.93 -4.40 -12.98
CA MET A 1 24.52 -4.50 -13.41
C MET A 1 23.80 -5.38 -12.40
N ALA A 2 22.61 -5.01 -11.94
CA ALA A 2 21.81 -5.81 -11.03
C ALA A 2 21.40 -7.15 -11.67
N ARG A 3 21.34 -8.22 -10.86
CA ARG A 3 20.72 -9.48 -11.28
C ARG A 3 19.20 -9.34 -11.22
N LEU A 4 18.51 -9.84 -12.24
CA LEU A 4 17.05 -9.71 -12.34
C LEU A 4 16.34 -10.98 -11.84
N ILE A 5 15.30 -10.80 -11.03
CA ILE A 5 14.44 -11.89 -10.56
C ILE A 5 13.04 -11.59 -11.06
N PHE A 6 12.59 -12.34 -12.08
CA PHE A 6 11.25 -12.20 -12.62
C PHE A 6 10.28 -13.09 -11.84
N ILE A 7 9.23 -12.47 -11.28
CA ILE A 7 8.21 -13.15 -10.49
C ILE A 7 6.91 -13.16 -11.30
N THR A 8 6.48 -14.34 -11.67
CA THR A 8 5.29 -14.60 -12.47
C THR A 8 4.30 -15.45 -11.69
N GLY A 9 3.05 -15.48 -12.07
CA GLY A 9 2.07 -16.32 -11.44
C GLY A 9 1.05 -16.93 -12.39
N GLY A 10 0.46 -18.01 -11.96
CA GLY A 10 -0.54 -18.71 -12.74
C GLY A 10 -1.63 -19.34 -11.88
N VAL A 11 -2.59 -19.99 -12.50
CA VAL A 11 -3.75 -20.66 -11.94
C VAL A 11 -4.87 -19.68 -11.54
N VAL A 12 -4.62 -18.73 -10.62
CA VAL A 12 -5.63 -17.76 -10.13
C VAL A 12 -5.00 -16.41 -9.84
N SER A 13 -5.82 -15.35 -9.89
CA SER A 13 -5.46 -14.03 -9.35
C SER A 13 -5.33 -14.08 -7.82
N SER A 14 -4.75 -13.04 -7.22
CA SER A 14 -4.57 -12.93 -5.76
C SER A 14 -3.80 -14.10 -5.12
N LEU A 15 -2.92 -14.73 -5.89
CA LEU A 15 -2.07 -15.85 -5.43
C LEU A 15 -1.02 -15.40 -4.39
N GLY A 16 -0.80 -14.09 -4.26
CA GLY A 16 0.14 -13.50 -3.30
C GLY A 16 1.52 -13.22 -3.88
N LYS A 17 1.60 -12.90 -5.19
CA LYS A 17 2.87 -12.51 -5.84
C LYS A 17 3.53 -11.31 -5.14
N GLY A 18 2.76 -10.24 -4.85
CA GLY A 18 3.27 -9.03 -4.21
C GLY A 18 3.89 -9.31 -2.84
N LEU A 19 3.21 -10.10 -2.01
CA LEU A 19 3.74 -10.52 -0.72
C LEU A 19 4.97 -11.42 -0.85
N ALA A 20 4.96 -12.36 -1.80
CA ALA A 20 6.10 -13.24 -2.05
C ALA A 20 7.33 -12.45 -2.53
N SER A 21 7.13 -11.49 -3.44
CA SER A 21 8.16 -10.57 -3.92
C SER A 21 8.76 -9.75 -2.77
N ALA A 22 7.89 -9.15 -1.95
CA ALA A 22 8.28 -8.34 -0.80
C ALA A 22 9.08 -9.16 0.23
N ALA A 23 8.60 -10.36 0.57
CA ALA A 23 9.26 -11.25 1.53
C ALA A 23 10.63 -11.73 1.02
N LEU A 24 10.74 -12.07 -0.27
CA LEU A 24 12.01 -12.44 -0.88
C LEU A 24 12.98 -11.26 -0.91
N GLY A 25 12.50 -10.06 -1.23
CA GLY A 25 13.29 -8.83 -1.13
C GLY A 25 13.85 -8.61 0.27
N ALA A 26 13.02 -8.76 1.30
CA ALA A 26 13.43 -8.67 2.70
C ALA A 26 14.48 -9.74 3.08
N LEU A 27 14.34 -10.97 2.57
CA LEU A 27 15.32 -12.04 2.80
C LEU A 27 16.68 -11.74 2.17
N LEU A 28 16.70 -11.23 0.95
CA LEU A 28 17.94 -10.83 0.29
C LEU A 28 18.61 -9.66 1.02
N GLN A 29 17.83 -8.69 1.51
CA GLN A 29 18.36 -7.61 2.36
C GLN A 29 18.91 -8.15 3.69
N ALA A 30 18.26 -9.12 4.31
CA ALA A 30 18.74 -9.75 5.54
C ALA A 30 20.09 -10.46 5.36
N ARG A 31 20.44 -10.80 4.10
CA ARG A 31 21.77 -11.30 3.71
C ARG A 31 22.77 -10.20 3.32
N GLY A 32 22.36 -8.93 3.40
CA GLY A 32 23.22 -7.78 3.09
C GLY A 32 23.17 -7.30 1.64
N TYR A 33 22.28 -7.83 0.79
CA TYR A 33 22.16 -7.40 -0.59
C TYR A 33 21.29 -6.13 -0.72
N LYS A 34 21.66 -5.27 -1.66
CA LYS A 34 20.86 -4.11 -2.06
C LYS A 34 19.82 -4.53 -3.07
N VAL A 35 18.56 -4.37 -2.71
CA VAL A 35 17.41 -4.79 -3.53
C VAL A 35 16.47 -3.65 -3.85
N ARG A 36 15.77 -3.78 -4.97
CA ARG A 36 14.62 -2.98 -5.35
C ARG A 36 13.56 -3.87 -5.99
N LEU A 37 12.30 -3.46 -5.89
CA LEU A 37 11.18 -4.18 -6.47
C LEU A 37 10.48 -3.30 -7.52
N ARG A 38 9.97 -3.94 -8.59
CA ARG A 38 9.16 -3.32 -9.64
C ARG A 38 7.92 -4.13 -9.94
N LYS A 39 6.87 -3.42 -10.33
CA LYS A 39 5.59 -4.00 -10.73
C LYS A 39 5.27 -3.64 -12.18
N LEU A 40 4.94 -4.64 -12.98
CA LEU A 40 4.42 -4.49 -14.35
C LEU A 40 2.97 -4.94 -14.36
N ASP A 41 2.03 -4.00 -14.59
CA ASP A 41 0.60 -4.27 -14.56
C ASP A 41 0.00 -4.33 -15.97
N PRO A 42 -0.66 -5.44 -16.35
CA PRO A 42 -1.07 -5.65 -17.74
C PRO A 42 -2.32 -4.90 -18.16
N TYR A 43 -3.01 -4.18 -17.27
CA TYR A 43 -4.22 -3.44 -17.63
C TYR A 43 -3.91 -2.16 -18.46
N LEU A 44 -4.94 -1.70 -19.22
CA LEU A 44 -4.82 -0.54 -20.13
C LEU A 44 -5.05 0.82 -19.48
N ASN A 45 -5.37 0.88 -18.19
CA ASN A 45 -5.41 2.15 -17.47
C ASN A 45 -3.99 2.73 -17.43
N VAL A 46 -3.85 4.05 -17.59
CA VAL A 46 -2.54 4.72 -17.53
C VAL A 46 -1.95 4.61 -16.13
N ASP A 47 -2.79 4.73 -15.13
CA ASP A 47 -2.52 4.50 -13.71
C ASP A 47 -3.80 4.03 -12.99
N PRO A 48 -3.73 3.55 -11.74
CA PRO A 48 -4.92 3.09 -11.00
C PRO A 48 -5.72 4.21 -10.34
N GLY A 49 -5.35 5.48 -10.48
CA GLY A 49 -5.94 6.61 -9.74
C GLY A 49 -7.45 6.79 -9.91
N THR A 50 -7.99 6.39 -11.07
CA THR A 50 -9.43 6.45 -11.38
C THR A 50 -10.13 5.10 -11.28
N MET A 51 -9.42 4.04 -10.91
CA MET A 51 -9.99 2.69 -10.80
C MET A 51 -10.85 2.55 -9.54
N SER A 52 -11.88 1.71 -9.62
CA SER A 52 -12.76 1.44 -8.49
C SER A 52 -12.02 0.64 -7.40
N PRO A 53 -12.02 1.10 -6.14
CA PRO A 53 -11.45 0.35 -5.03
C PRO A 53 -12.07 -1.04 -4.83
N PHE A 54 -13.32 -1.25 -5.27
CA PHE A 54 -13.98 -2.56 -5.24
C PHE A 54 -13.35 -3.59 -6.16
N GLN A 55 -12.75 -3.13 -7.27
CA GLN A 55 -12.16 -4.02 -8.27
C GLN A 55 -10.65 -4.15 -8.12
N HIS A 56 -9.99 -3.08 -7.69
CA HIS A 56 -8.54 -2.96 -7.72
C HIS A 56 -7.88 -2.91 -6.33
N GLY A 57 -8.64 -2.64 -5.27
CA GLY A 57 -8.11 -2.35 -3.95
C GLY A 57 -7.71 -0.87 -3.79
N GLU A 58 -6.88 -0.58 -2.78
CA GLU A 58 -6.41 0.78 -2.54
C GLU A 58 -5.46 1.26 -3.64
N VAL A 59 -5.47 2.57 -3.89
CA VAL A 59 -4.45 3.24 -4.69
C VAL A 59 -3.31 3.65 -3.77
N TYR A 60 -2.13 3.06 -3.98
CA TYR A 60 -0.95 3.37 -3.21
C TYR A 60 -0.19 4.55 -3.83
N VAL A 61 0.18 5.55 -3.02
CA VAL A 61 0.87 6.75 -3.51
C VAL A 61 2.31 6.77 -3.05
N THR A 62 3.23 7.00 -3.99
CA THR A 62 4.67 7.11 -3.74
C THR A 62 5.08 8.54 -3.32
N ASP A 63 6.29 8.71 -2.77
CA ASP A 63 6.80 10.02 -2.37
C ASP A 63 6.87 11.01 -3.56
N ASP A 64 7.21 10.53 -4.76
CA ASP A 64 7.29 11.33 -5.99
C ASP A 64 5.94 11.48 -6.72
N GLY A 65 4.83 11.09 -6.06
CA GLY A 65 3.46 11.33 -6.50
C GLY A 65 2.97 10.42 -7.64
N ALA A 66 3.42 9.16 -7.68
CA ALA A 66 2.79 8.15 -8.53
C ALA A 66 1.61 7.52 -7.80
N GLU A 67 0.48 7.38 -8.49
CA GLU A 67 -0.61 6.49 -8.11
C GLU A 67 -0.29 5.10 -8.65
N THR A 68 -0.28 4.10 -7.77
CA THR A 68 0.22 2.76 -8.08
C THR A 68 -0.66 1.67 -7.48
N ASP A 69 -0.39 0.44 -7.89
CA ASP A 69 -1.00 -0.76 -7.31
C ASP A 69 -0.63 -0.94 -5.83
N LEU A 70 -1.52 -1.55 -5.07
CA LEU A 70 -1.35 -1.81 -3.63
C LEU A 70 -0.13 -2.67 -3.29
N ASP A 71 0.38 -3.46 -4.24
CA ASP A 71 1.56 -4.31 -4.04
C ASP A 71 2.82 -3.49 -3.71
N LEU A 72 2.92 -2.23 -4.22
CA LEU A 72 4.04 -1.35 -3.87
C LEU A 72 4.06 -1.04 -2.35
N GLY A 73 2.90 -1.01 -1.72
CA GLY A 73 2.80 -0.93 -0.26
C GLY A 73 3.43 -2.14 0.44
N HIS A 74 3.22 -3.36 -0.07
CA HIS A 74 3.92 -4.54 0.45
C HIS A 74 5.43 -4.44 0.28
N TYR A 75 5.89 -3.96 -0.89
CA TYR A 75 7.32 -3.79 -1.16
C TYR A 75 7.97 -2.86 -0.15
N GLU A 76 7.39 -1.68 0.08
CA GLU A 76 7.91 -0.73 1.05
C GLU A 76 7.86 -1.24 2.49
N ARG A 77 6.75 -1.86 2.89
CA ARG A 77 6.57 -2.37 4.27
C ARG A 77 7.60 -3.44 4.62
N PHE A 78 7.96 -4.31 3.67
CA PHE A 78 8.87 -5.40 3.92
C PHE A 78 10.35 -5.02 3.73
N THR A 79 10.66 -4.18 2.75
CA THR A 79 12.05 -3.85 2.43
C THR A 79 12.53 -2.54 3.06
N GLY A 80 11.63 -1.67 3.50
CA GLY A 80 11.98 -0.33 3.95
C GLY A 80 12.45 0.60 2.82
N VAL A 81 12.47 0.15 1.56
CA VAL A 81 12.86 0.95 0.40
C VAL A 81 11.66 1.67 -0.17
N SER A 82 11.68 3.01 -0.19
CA SER A 82 10.59 3.80 -0.78
C SER A 82 10.48 3.57 -2.28
N ALA A 83 9.27 3.27 -2.72
CA ALA A 83 8.93 3.10 -4.13
C ALA A 83 8.90 4.45 -4.86
N ARG A 84 9.10 4.41 -6.18
CA ARG A 84 9.14 5.57 -7.06
C ARG A 84 8.27 5.34 -8.29
N LYS A 85 8.03 6.39 -9.07
CA LYS A 85 7.36 6.32 -10.38
C LYS A 85 7.99 5.30 -11.32
N SER A 86 9.31 5.07 -11.19
CA SER A 86 10.06 4.07 -11.97
C SER A 86 9.90 2.64 -11.46
N ASP A 87 9.15 2.40 -10.40
CA ASP A 87 8.93 1.06 -9.85
C ASP A 87 7.56 0.45 -10.21
N ASN A 88 6.71 1.21 -10.91
CA ASN A 88 5.44 0.69 -11.43
C ASN A 88 5.17 1.22 -12.84
N VAL A 89 4.73 0.33 -13.72
CA VAL A 89 4.24 0.69 -15.05
C VAL A 89 3.08 -0.20 -15.46
N THR A 90 2.10 0.41 -16.12
CA THR A 90 0.95 -0.27 -16.71
C THR A 90 1.14 -0.47 -18.22
N SER A 91 0.43 -1.43 -18.82
CA SER A 91 0.35 -1.55 -20.27
C SER A 91 -0.11 -0.23 -20.90
N GLY A 92 -1.16 0.40 -20.33
CA GLY A 92 -1.67 1.67 -20.83
C GLY A 92 -0.61 2.76 -20.92
N ARG A 93 0.23 2.90 -19.90
CA ARG A 93 1.35 3.86 -19.89
C ARG A 93 2.41 3.53 -20.94
N ILE A 94 2.78 2.25 -21.10
CA ILE A 94 3.74 1.82 -22.13
C ILE A 94 3.20 2.13 -23.52
N TYR A 95 1.95 1.73 -23.83
CA TYR A 95 1.33 1.99 -25.14
C TYR A 95 1.20 3.49 -25.41
N SER A 96 0.80 4.30 -24.44
CA SER A 96 0.73 5.76 -24.58
C SER A 96 2.09 6.36 -24.95
N GLN A 97 3.17 5.93 -24.31
CA GLN A 97 4.53 6.40 -24.61
C GLN A 97 5.00 5.98 -26.00
N VAL A 98 4.70 4.75 -26.43
CA VAL A 98 5.01 4.27 -27.78
C VAL A 98 4.27 5.07 -28.84
N ILE A 99 2.96 5.31 -28.63
CA ILE A 99 2.13 6.10 -29.56
C ILE A 99 2.60 7.55 -29.60
N GLU A 100 2.89 8.16 -28.46
CA GLU A 100 3.41 9.52 -28.40
C GLU A 100 4.75 9.66 -29.13
N LYS A 101 5.67 8.70 -28.94
CA LYS A 101 6.96 8.65 -29.64
C LYS A 101 6.78 8.51 -31.15
N GLU A 102 5.80 7.68 -31.59
CA GLU A 102 5.43 7.53 -33.01
C GLU A 102 4.93 8.87 -33.57
N ARG A 103 3.95 9.52 -32.92
CA ARG A 103 3.37 10.80 -33.36
C ARG A 103 4.40 11.93 -33.44
N LYS A 104 5.45 11.89 -32.61
CA LYS A 104 6.58 12.81 -32.65
C LYS A 104 7.65 12.45 -33.69
N GLY A 105 7.43 11.38 -34.50
CA GLY A 105 8.37 10.93 -35.53
C GLY A 105 9.59 10.18 -34.99
N GLY A 106 9.58 9.75 -33.73
CA GLY A 106 10.71 9.10 -33.07
C GLY A 106 11.11 7.75 -33.65
N TYR A 107 10.26 7.13 -34.51
CA TYR A 107 10.57 5.89 -35.21
C TYR A 107 10.93 6.09 -36.69
N LEU A 108 11.11 7.32 -37.14
CA LEU A 108 11.63 7.67 -38.48
C LEU A 108 10.86 6.99 -39.63
N GLY A 109 9.53 6.91 -39.54
CA GLY A 109 8.65 6.32 -40.55
C GLY A 109 8.61 4.78 -40.59
N ARG A 110 9.21 4.10 -39.62
CA ARG A 110 9.11 2.64 -39.51
C ARG A 110 7.69 2.24 -39.09
N THR A 111 7.27 1.04 -39.51
CA THR A 111 6.07 0.40 -39.00
C THR A 111 6.28 0.03 -37.53
N VAL A 112 5.48 0.61 -36.63
CA VAL A 112 5.55 0.36 -35.18
C VAL A 112 4.70 -0.87 -34.85
N GLN A 113 5.28 -1.84 -34.13
CA GLN A 113 4.66 -3.12 -33.78
C GLN A 113 4.90 -3.44 -32.31
N VAL A 114 4.16 -4.40 -31.75
CA VAL A 114 4.37 -4.84 -30.37
C VAL A 114 5.81 -5.33 -30.19
N ILE A 115 6.29 -6.17 -31.09
CA ILE A 115 7.69 -6.59 -31.17
C ILE A 115 8.32 -5.86 -32.37
N PRO A 116 9.41 -5.09 -32.22
CA PRO A 116 10.16 -4.89 -30.95
C PRO A 116 9.75 -3.66 -30.16
N HIS A 117 8.89 -2.76 -30.64
CA HIS A 117 8.79 -1.38 -30.12
C HIS A 117 8.17 -1.31 -28.71
N VAL A 118 7.11 -2.08 -28.45
CA VAL A 118 6.49 -2.17 -27.10
C VAL A 118 7.40 -2.96 -26.17
N THR A 119 7.95 -4.09 -26.63
CA THR A 119 8.85 -4.91 -25.81
C THR A 119 10.14 -4.19 -25.47
N ASP A 120 10.71 -3.38 -26.37
CA ASP A 120 11.90 -2.56 -26.09
C ASP A 120 11.61 -1.49 -25.04
N MET A 121 10.46 -0.81 -25.13
CA MET A 121 10.03 0.16 -24.10
C MET A 121 9.88 -0.50 -22.72
N ILE A 122 9.34 -1.72 -22.65
CA ILE A 122 9.24 -2.48 -21.41
C ILE A 122 10.64 -2.83 -20.88
N LYS A 123 11.55 -3.30 -21.74
CA LYS A 123 12.93 -3.63 -21.35
C LYS A 123 13.69 -2.39 -20.86
N GLU A 124 13.54 -1.26 -21.53
CA GLU A 124 14.10 0.04 -21.10
C GLU A 124 13.60 0.40 -19.71
N PHE A 125 12.28 0.27 -19.46
CA PHE A 125 11.70 0.52 -18.13
C PHE A 125 12.29 -0.43 -17.06
N VAL A 126 12.38 -1.73 -17.35
CA VAL A 126 12.93 -2.72 -16.40
C VAL A 126 14.37 -2.43 -16.04
N LEU A 127 15.19 -1.96 -16.99
CA LEU A 127 16.62 -1.71 -16.77
C LEU A 127 16.94 -0.32 -16.23
N ALA A 128 15.98 0.60 -16.21
CA ALA A 128 16.21 1.97 -15.70
C ALA A 128 16.56 1.94 -14.19
N ASP A 129 17.38 2.89 -13.74
CA ASP A 129 17.70 3.13 -12.31
C ASP A 129 18.17 1.88 -11.54
N THR A 130 18.94 0.97 -12.18
CA THR A 130 19.44 -0.26 -11.56
C THR A 130 20.86 -0.14 -10.99
N ASP A 131 21.50 1.03 -11.10
CA ASP A 131 22.86 1.23 -10.66
C ASP A 131 23.02 1.05 -9.15
N GLY A 132 24.04 0.32 -8.75
CA GLY A 132 24.36 0.04 -7.34
C GLY A 132 23.45 -0.98 -6.66
N LEU A 133 22.49 -1.59 -7.38
CA LEU A 133 21.70 -2.72 -6.89
C LEU A 133 22.43 -4.05 -7.12
N ASP A 134 22.26 -4.98 -6.17
CA ASP A 134 22.67 -6.38 -6.34
C ASP A 134 21.57 -7.17 -7.06
N PHE A 135 20.32 -6.95 -6.66
CA PHE A 135 19.15 -7.61 -7.23
C PHE A 135 18.01 -6.62 -7.51
N LEU A 136 17.34 -6.81 -8.65
CA LEU A 136 16.07 -6.20 -8.97
C LEU A 136 15.02 -7.29 -9.12
N LEU A 137 13.98 -7.26 -8.28
CA LEU A 137 12.82 -8.15 -8.37
C LEU A 137 11.76 -7.47 -9.24
N VAL A 138 11.30 -8.15 -10.28
CA VAL A 138 10.30 -7.63 -11.21
C VAL A 138 9.09 -8.55 -11.20
N GLU A 139 8.01 -8.06 -10.62
CA GLU A 139 6.74 -8.78 -10.56
C GLU A 139 5.89 -8.48 -11.79
N ILE A 140 5.42 -9.55 -12.43
CA ILE A 140 4.48 -9.46 -13.55
C ILE A 140 3.06 -9.64 -13.00
N GLY A 141 2.24 -8.60 -13.13
CA GLY A 141 0.82 -8.63 -12.78
C GLY A 141 0.03 -9.59 -13.65
N GLY A 142 -1.19 -9.91 -13.24
CA GLY A 142 -2.07 -10.85 -13.95
C GLY A 142 -1.64 -12.32 -13.80
N THR A 143 -2.17 -13.14 -14.67
CA THR A 143 -1.99 -14.60 -14.69
C THR A 143 -1.35 -15.02 -16.00
N VAL A 144 -0.41 -15.97 -15.97
CA VAL A 144 0.16 -16.52 -17.21
C VAL A 144 -0.95 -17.12 -18.09
N GLY A 145 -0.94 -16.78 -19.38
CA GLY A 145 -1.98 -17.15 -20.32
C GLY A 145 -2.99 -16.05 -20.62
N ASP A 146 -3.06 -15.00 -19.81
CA ASP A 146 -3.89 -13.83 -20.08
C ASP A 146 -3.31 -13.03 -21.24
N ILE A 147 -4.18 -12.62 -22.20
CA ILE A 147 -3.79 -11.96 -23.45
C ILE A 147 -3.07 -10.64 -23.18
N GLU A 148 -3.58 -9.86 -22.24
CA GLU A 148 -3.07 -8.54 -21.87
C GLU A 148 -1.66 -8.58 -21.27
N GLY A 149 -1.25 -9.72 -20.69
CA GLY A 149 0.07 -9.93 -20.11
C GLY A 149 1.16 -10.28 -21.14
N LEU A 150 0.77 -10.75 -22.33
CA LEU A 150 1.73 -11.32 -23.32
C LEU A 150 2.90 -10.38 -23.68
N PRO A 151 2.72 -9.05 -23.87
CA PRO A 151 3.85 -8.17 -24.18
C PRO A 151 4.89 -8.12 -23.04
N PHE A 152 4.45 -8.18 -21.78
CA PHE A 152 5.37 -8.23 -20.63
C PHE A 152 6.12 -9.57 -20.57
N PHE A 153 5.42 -10.70 -20.76
CA PHE A 153 6.07 -12.00 -20.78
C PHE A 153 7.08 -12.09 -21.93
N GLU A 154 6.74 -11.60 -23.12
CA GLU A 154 7.66 -11.56 -24.25
C GLU A 154 8.89 -10.67 -23.97
N ALA A 155 8.70 -9.50 -23.37
CA ALA A 155 9.78 -8.59 -23.02
C ALA A 155 10.77 -9.22 -22.01
N ILE A 156 10.26 -9.86 -20.93
CA ILE A 156 11.14 -10.50 -19.94
C ILE A 156 11.84 -11.75 -20.51
N ARG A 157 11.20 -12.49 -21.43
CA ARG A 157 11.83 -13.59 -22.16
C ARG A 157 13.00 -13.09 -23.01
N GLN A 158 12.79 -12.00 -23.77
CA GLN A 158 13.86 -11.37 -24.56
C GLN A 158 14.98 -10.89 -23.66
N LEU A 159 14.64 -10.18 -22.56
CA LEU A 159 15.61 -9.63 -21.63
C LEU A 159 16.49 -10.72 -20.99
N HIS A 160 15.89 -11.86 -20.64
CA HIS A 160 16.65 -13.03 -20.15
C HIS A 160 17.71 -13.49 -21.16
N ASN A 161 17.34 -13.56 -22.44
CA ASN A 161 18.27 -13.95 -23.50
C ASN A 161 19.36 -12.88 -23.75
N ASP A 162 18.97 -11.59 -23.72
CA ASP A 162 19.88 -10.46 -23.94
C ASP A 162 20.95 -10.36 -22.85
N LEU A 163 20.58 -10.61 -21.59
CA LEU A 163 21.48 -10.53 -20.44
C LEU A 163 22.41 -11.74 -20.31
N GLY A 164 22.01 -12.88 -20.83
CA GLY A 164 22.77 -14.12 -20.75
C GLY A 164 22.63 -14.88 -19.43
N ARG A 165 23.33 -16.04 -19.38
CA ARG A 165 23.20 -16.97 -18.25
C ARG A 165 23.66 -16.38 -16.92
N GLY A 166 22.91 -16.64 -15.84
CA GLY A 166 23.25 -16.24 -14.48
C GLY A 166 23.02 -14.76 -14.17
N GLN A 167 22.41 -13.99 -15.09
CA GLN A 167 22.04 -12.59 -14.87
C GLN A 167 20.57 -12.41 -14.55
N SER A 168 19.74 -13.42 -14.83
CA SER A 168 18.33 -13.40 -14.44
C SER A 168 17.82 -14.79 -14.06
N ALA A 169 16.74 -14.82 -13.25
CA ALA A 169 16.05 -16.02 -12.80
C ALA A 169 14.54 -15.81 -12.85
N PHE A 170 13.80 -16.90 -13.10
CA PHE A 170 12.34 -16.92 -13.09
C PHE A 170 11.80 -17.70 -11.90
N ILE A 171 11.02 -17.02 -11.04
CA ILE A 171 10.22 -17.63 -9.98
C ILE A 171 8.77 -17.63 -10.43
N HIS A 172 8.15 -18.79 -10.47
CA HIS A 172 6.75 -18.90 -10.85
C HIS A 172 5.89 -19.35 -9.68
N LEU A 173 4.94 -18.52 -9.26
CA LEU A 173 3.97 -18.85 -8.25
C LEU A 173 2.84 -19.67 -8.84
N THR A 174 2.48 -20.75 -8.15
CA THR A 174 1.38 -21.62 -8.52
C THR A 174 0.54 -22.01 -7.32
N LEU A 175 -0.60 -22.62 -7.56
CA LEU A 175 -1.49 -23.16 -6.54
C LEU A 175 -1.48 -24.68 -6.58
N VAL A 176 -1.27 -25.29 -5.42
CA VAL A 176 -1.49 -26.73 -5.18
C VAL A 176 -2.68 -26.88 -4.23
N PRO A 177 -3.92 -26.89 -4.76
CA PRO A 177 -5.12 -26.93 -3.93
C PRO A 177 -5.28 -28.29 -3.24
N TYR A 178 -5.76 -28.25 -2.01
CA TYR A 178 -6.27 -29.42 -1.31
C TYR A 178 -7.77 -29.58 -1.61
N ILE A 179 -8.17 -30.77 -2.01
CA ILE A 179 -9.57 -31.07 -2.31
C ILE A 179 -10.14 -31.87 -1.13
N GLU A 180 -10.89 -31.24 -0.28
CA GLU A 180 -11.47 -31.83 0.95
C GLU A 180 -12.22 -33.15 0.66
N ALA A 181 -13.06 -33.17 -0.38
CA ALA A 181 -13.84 -34.35 -0.76
C ALA A 181 -12.97 -35.54 -1.21
N ALA A 182 -11.74 -35.30 -1.67
CA ALA A 182 -10.80 -36.32 -2.12
C ALA A 182 -9.71 -36.62 -1.07
N GLY A 183 -9.57 -35.76 -0.06
CA GLY A 183 -8.54 -35.88 0.98
C GLY A 183 -7.10 -35.75 0.44
N GLU A 184 -6.89 -35.05 -0.68
CA GLU A 184 -5.58 -35.01 -1.32
C GLU A 184 -5.26 -33.67 -1.99
N LEU A 185 -3.96 -33.39 -2.13
CA LEU A 185 -3.43 -32.27 -2.90
C LEU A 185 -3.50 -32.57 -4.42
N LYS A 186 -3.79 -31.55 -5.22
CA LYS A 186 -3.86 -31.65 -6.69
C LYS A 186 -2.71 -30.88 -7.35
N THR A 187 -1.80 -31.60 -7.99
CA THR A 187 -0.62 -31.03 -8.66
C THR A 187 -0.90 -30.58 -10.10
N LYS A 188 -2.03 -30.96 -10.69
CA LYS A 188 -2.41 -30.63 -12.08
C LYS A 188 -2.48 -29.12 -12.36
N PRO A 189 -3.06 -28.25 -11.52
CA PRO A 189 -3.10 -26.81 -11.78
C PRO A 189 -1.69 -26.23 -11.96
N THR A 190 -0.75 -26.61 -11.09
CA THR A 190 0.67 -26.22 -11.20
C THR A 190 1.28 -26.66 -12.54
N GLN A 191 1.08 -27.94 -12.93
CA GLN A 191 1.61 -28.49 -14.18
C GLN A 191 1.07 -27.72 -15.40
N HIS A 192 -0.23 -27.38 -15.40
CA HIS A 192 -0.84 -26.60 -16.49
C HIS A 192 -0.30 -25.18 -16.56
N SER A 193 -0.19 -24.51 -15.41
CA SER A 193 0.36 -23.16 -15.33
C SER A 193 1.79 -23.07 -15.87
N VAL A 194 2.65 -24.03 -15.49
CA VAL A 194 4.03 -24.09 -16.02
C VAL A 194 4.05 -24.44 -17.51
N LYS A 195 3.12 -25.26 -17.99
CA LYS A 195 2.98 -25.55 -19.42
C LYS A 195 2.69 -24.27 -20.23
N GLU A 196 1.76 -23.41 -19.76
CA GLU A 196 1.45 -22.13 -20.39
C GLU A 196 2.70 -21.21 -20.40
N LEU A 197 3.42 -21.09 -19.29
CA LEU A 197 4.65 -20.29 -19.21
C LEU A 197 5.71 -20.80 -20.20
N ARG A 198 5.88 -22.11 -20.30
CA ARG A 198 6.82 -22.75 -21.26
C ARG A 198 6.39 -22.57 -22.70
N ALA A 199 5.10 -22.48 -23.01
CA ALA A 199 4.59 -22.20 -24.34
C ALA A 199 5.01 -20.81 -24.85
N ILE A 200 5.22 -19.85 -23.93
CA ILE A 200 5.78 -18.52 -24.22
C ILE A 200 7.32 -18.56 -24.40
N GLY A 201 7.96 -19.68 -24.03
CA GLY A 201 9.41 -19.84 -24.10
C GLY A 201 10.15 -19.51 -22.81
N ILE A 202 9.46 -19.48 -21.67
CA ILE A 202 10.04 -19.26 -20.35
C ILE A 202 10.04 -20.55 -19.54
N GLN A 203 11.21 -21.03 -19.14
CA GLN A 203 11.38 -22.11 -18.19
C GLN A 203 11.58 -21.50 -16.80
N PRO A 204 10.72 -21.79 -15.80
CA PRO A 204 10.96 -21.33 -14.44
C PRO A 204 12.21 -22.00 -13.85
N ASP A 205 12.96 -21.25 -13.03
CA ASP A 205 14.10 -21.75 -12.26
C ASP A 205 13.64 -22.28 -10.90
N ILE A 206 12.59 -21.68 -10.35
CA ILE A 206 12.00 -22.04 -9.06
C ILE A 206 10.47 -22.01 -9.21
N LEU A 207 9.80 -23.00 -8.62
CA LEU A 207 8.36 -22.98 -8.39
C LEU A 207 8.08 -22.68 -6.92
N LEU A 208 7.26 -21.65 -6.67
CA LEU A 208 6.74 -21.33 -5.36
C LEU A 208 5.28 -21.79 -5.31
N CYS A 209 5.05 -22.92 -4.64
CA CYS A 209 3.77 -23.64 -4.66
C CYS A 209 2.93 -23.25 -3.43
N ARG A 210 1.96 -22.33 -3.62
CA ARG A 210 1.02 -21.99 -2.54
C ARG A 210 0.13 -23.17 -2.22
N THR A 211 -0.02 -23.47 -0.93
CA THR A 211 -0.81 -24.60 -0.44
C THR A 211 -1.28 -24.34 0.98
N SER A 212 -2.46 -24.87 1.33
CA SER A 212 -3.00 -24.86 2.71
C SER A 212 -2.52 -26.04 3.55
N HIS A 213 -1.94 -27.06 2.93
CA HIS A 213 -1.47 -28.29 3.58
C HIS A 213 0.00 -28.56 3.25
N PRO A 214 0.75 -29.29 4.12
CA PRO A 214 2.12 -29.68 3.83
C PRO A 214 2.22 -30.40 2.49
N LEU A 215 3.20 -30.00 1.65
CA LEU A 215 3.45 -30.60 0.34
C LEU A 215 4.44 -31.78 0.50
N PRO A 216 3.99 -33.04 0.33
CA PRO A 216 4.84 -34.22 0.48
C PRO A 216 5.98 -34.26 -0.55
N ASP A 217 7.08 -34.91 -0.20
CA ASP A 217 8.24 -35.03 -1.08
C ASP A 217 7.92 -35.78 -2.38
N ASP A 218 6.98 -36.73 -2.35
CA ASP A 218 6.53 -37.43 -3.57
C ASP A 218 5.81 -36.48 -4.52
N ASP A 219 4.97 -35.58 -4.01
CA ASP A 219 4.32 -34.56 -4.83
C ASP A 219 5.32 -33.51 -5.33
N ARG A 220 6.31 -33.12 -4.52
CA ARG A 220 7.40 -32.24 -4.96
C ARG A 220 8.20 -32.86 -6.12
N ARG A 221 8.58 -34.15 -5.99
CA ARG A 221 9.26 -34.88 -7.07
C ARG A 221 8.40 -35.00 -8.32
N LYS A 222 7.11 -35.29 -8.16
CA LYS A 222 6.15 -35.36 -9.26
C LYS A 222 6.01 -34.01 -9.97
N ILE A 223 5.81 -32.90 -9.23
CA ILE A 223 5.76 -31.54 -9.80
C ILE A 223 7.07 -31.26 -10.55
N GLY A 224 8.21 -31.50 -9.91
CA GLY A 224 9.53 -31.28 -10.50
C GLY A 224 9.71 -32.03 -11.83
N LEU A 225 9.33 -33.30 -11.90
CA LEU A 225 9.39 -34.10 -13.11
C LEU A 225 8.57 -33.50 -14.27
N PHE A 226 7.31 -33.11 -14.01
CA PHE A 226 6.44 -32.55 -15.03
C PHE A 226 6.84 -31.13 -15.45
N CYS A 227 7.44 -30.36 -14.53
CA CYS A 227 7.82 -28.98 -14.73
C CYS A 227 9.30 -28.79 -15.13
N ASN A 228 10.05 -29.90 -15.30
CA ASN A 228 11.47 -29.92 -15.64
C ASN A 228 12.34 -29.15 -14.61
N LEU A 229 12.13 -29.45 -13.33
CA LEU A 229 12.85 -28.87 -12.20
C LEU A 229 13.29 -29.96 -11.21
N PRO A 230 14.44 -29.78 -10.53
CA PRO A 230 14.78 -30.61 -9.39
C PRO A 230 13.80 -30.36 -8.23
N ALA A 231 13.54 -31.37 -7.41
CA ALA A 231 12.57 -31.30 -6.33
C ALA A 231 12.89 -30.21 -5.30
N GLU A 232 14.15 -29.88 -5.12
CA GLU A 232 14.65 -28.83 -4.22
C GLU A 232 14.18 -27.42 -4.64
N ARG A 233 13.90 -27.23 -5.94
CA ARG A 233 13.39 -25.98 -6.49
C ARG A 233 11.86 -25.92 -6.61
N VAL A 234 11.18 -26.95 -6.14
CA VAL A 234 9.73 -26.94 -5.90
C VAL A 234 9.50 -26.60 -4.43
N ILE A 235 9.32 -25.29 -4.17
CA ILE A 235 9.29 -24.71 -2.82
C ILE A 235 7.83 -24.59 -2.35
N PRO A 236 7.45 -25.21 -1.21
CA PRO A 236 6.13 -25.00 -0.63
C PRO A 236 5.98 -23.60 -0.02
N ALA A 237 4.90 -22.92 -0.35
CA ALA A 237 4.47 -21.65 0.25
C ALA A 237 3.18 -21.89 1.03
N MET A 238 3.33 -22.28 2.29
CA MET A 238 2.20 -22.55 3.18
C MET A 238 1.44 -21.27 3.52
N ASP A 239 0.11 -21.37 3.63
CA ASP A 239 -0.69 -20.30 4.23
C ASP A 239 -0.29 -20.14 5.71
N LEU A 240 -0.12 -18.89 6.13
CA LEU A 240 0.40 -18.54 7.46
C LEU A 240 -0.61 -17.67 8.23
N ASP A 241 -0.50 -17.71 9.55
CA ASP A 241 -1.29 -16.95 10.50
C ASP A 241 -1.07 -15.43 10.42
N THR A 242 0.12 -15.01 9.99
CA THR A 242 0.46 -13.61 9.76
C THR A 242 1.43 -13.45 8.58
N ILE A 243 1.26 -12.36 7.81
CA ILE A 243 2.14 -12.06 6.68
C ILE A 243 3.59 -11.80 7.11
N TYR A 244 3.81 -11.31 8.33
CA TYR A 244 5.16 -11.01 8.85
C TYR A 244 6.00 -12.26 9.10
N ARG A 245 5.39 -13.43 9.12
CA ARG A 245 6.08 -14.73 9.24
C ARG A 245 6.61 -15.24 7.90
N VAL A 246 6.15 -14.68 6.78
CA VAL A 246 6.52 -15.16 5.43
C VAL A 246 8.03 -15.16 5.19
N PRO A 247 8.82 -14.11 5.53
CA PRO A 247 10.27 -14.14 5.36
C PRO A 247 10.92 -15.31 6.11
N LEU A 248 10.52 -15.56 7.36
CA LEU A 248 11.04 -16.67 8.17
C LEU A 248 10.71 -18.03 7.54
N ALA A 249 9.45 -18.20 7.12
CA ALA A 249 8.99 -19.46 6.51
C ALA A 249 9.69 -19.73 5.18
N TYR A 250 9.87 -18.73 4.34
CA TYR A 250 10.58 -18.89 3.06
C TYR A 250 12.06 -19.23 3.24
N HIS A 251 12.71 -18.62 4.23
CA HIS A 251 14.09 -19.02 4.58
C HIS A 251 14.14 -20.47 5.07
N GLN A 252 13.21 -20.88 5.94
CA GLN A 252 13.17 -22.23 6.49
C GLN A 252 13.01 -23.32 5.41
N VAL A 253 12.25 -23.04 4.35
CA VAL A 253 12.09 -23.96 3.20
C VAL A 253 13.16 -23.78 2.12
N GLY A 254 14.14 -22.88 2.31
CA GLY A 254 15.33 -22.73 1.49
C GLY A 254 15.14 -21.89 0.23
N LEU A 255 14.08 -21.08 0.09
CA LEU A 255 13.80 -20.30 -1.11
C LEU A 255 14.96 -19.38 -1.50
N ASP A 256 15.45 -18.59 -0.56
CA ASP A 256 16.57 -17.64 -0.77
C ASP A 256 17.89 -18.36 -1.08
N THR A 257 18.13 -19.52 -0.47
CA THR A 257 19.33 -20.33 -0.72
C THR A 257 19.30 -20.93 -2.12
N GLU A 258 18.17 -21.51 -2.55
CA GLU A 258 18.03 -22.07 -3.90
C GLU A 258 18.10 -20.96 -4.98
N LEU A 259 17.51 -19.79 -4.71
CA LEU A 259 17.63 -18.66 -5.62
C LEU A 259 19.08 -18.21 -5.82
N LEU A 260 19.85 -18.10 -4.75
CA LEU A 260 21.27 -17.72 -4.83
C LEU A 260 22.10 -18.77 -5.58
N ARG A 261 21.78 -20.06 -5.43
CA ARG A 261 22.38 -21.15 -6.23
C ARG A 261 22.06 -21.03 -7.72
N VAL A 262 20.86 -20.59 -8.08
CA VAL A 262 20.53 -20.31 -9.50
C VAL A 262 21.48 -19.27 -10.10
N PHE A 263 21.89 -18.28 -9.30
CA PHE A 263 22.87 -17.26 -9.70
C PHE A 263 24.34 -17.70 -9.52
N GLY A 264 24.62 -18.93 -9.08
CA GLY A 264 25.97 -19.40 -8.81
C GLY A 264 26.61 -18.77 -7.58
N ILE A 265 25.80 -18.32 -6.61
CA ILE A 265 26.26 -17.74 -5.36
C ILE A 265 26.13 -18.79 -4.24
N ASP A 266 27.19 -19.58 -4.03
CA ASP A 266 27.15 -20.68 -3.06
C ASP A 266 27.57 -20.28 -1.63
N ASN A 267 28.31 -19.18 -1.49
CA ASN A 267 28.86 -18.72 -0.21
C ASN A 267 28.23 -17.40 0.26
N ALA A 268 26.91 -17.27 0.14
CA ALA A 268 26.21 -16.09 0.62
C ALA A 268 26.19 -16.03 2.16
N PRO A 269 26.25 -14.82 2.76
CA PRO A 269 26.10 -14.68 4.20
C PRO A 269 24.75 -15.25 4.69
N PRO A 270 24.67 -15.81 5.90
CA PRO A 270 23.39 -16.18 6.49
C PRO A 270 22.54 -14.93 6.71
N PRO A 271 21.19 -15.02 6.56
CA PRO A 271 20.33 -13.86 6.76
C PRO A 271 20.20 -13.51 8.23
N ASP A 272 20.25 -12.23 8.57
CA ASP A 272 19.88 -11.74 9.89
C ASP A 272 18.37 -11.49 9.98
N LEU A 273 17.65 -12.44 10.54
CA LEU A 273 16.18 -12.43 10.66
C LEU A 273 15.68 -12.00 12.06
N ARG A 274 16.57 -11.54 12.96
CA ARG A 274 16.18 -11.19 14.35
C ARG A 274 15.07 -10.12 14.40
N ARG A 275 15.11 -9.11 13.52
CA ARG A 275 14.07 -8.08 13.46
C ARG A 275 12.71 -8.67 13.08
N TRP A 276 12.67 -9.56 12.08
CA TRP A 276 11.44 -10.26 11.67
C TRP A 276 10.93 -11.20 12.75
N GLN A 277 11.82 -11.94 13.42
CA GLN A 277 11.45 -12.77 14.56
C GLN A 277 10.81 -11.93 15.66
N GLY A 278 11.38 -10.76 16.00
CA GLY A 278 10.82 -9.84 16.99
C GLY A 278 9.43 -9.31 16.63
N VAL A 279 9.13 -9.07 15.35
CA VAL A 279 7.77 -8.71 14.90
C VAL A 279 6.82 -9.89 15.11
N VAL A 280 7.21 -11.09 14.68
CA VAL A 280 6.37 -12.30 14.83
C VAL A 280 6.09 -12.61 16.31
N ASP A 281 7.09 -12.44 17.18
CA ASP A 281 6.93 -12.69 18.62
C ASP A 281 5.91 -11.72 19.24
N ARG A 282 5.91 -10.44 18.87
CA ARG A 282 4.90 -9.46 19.33
C ARG A 282 3.50 -9.77 18.78
N VAL A 283 3.39 -10.19 17.53
CA VAL A 283 2.09 -10.60 16.97
C VAL A 283 1.50 -11.78 17.73
N LYS A 284 2.35 -12.74 18.12
CA LYS A 284 1.90 -13.99 18.78
C LYS A 284 1.65 -13.84 20.28
N ASN A 285 2.35 -12.93 20.93
CA ASN A 285 2.33 -12.76 22.38
C ASN A 285 2.03 -11.31 22.77
N PRO A 286 0.86 -10.75 22.40
CA PRO A 286 0.47 -9.41 22.82
C PRO A 286 0.21 -9.38 24.34
N GLU A 287 0.53 -8.25 24.99
CA GLU A 287 0.29 -8.04 26.42
C GLU A 287 -1.14 -7.53 26.74
N GLY A 288 -1.91 -7.22 25.71
CA GLY A 288 -3.28 -6.76 25.84
C GLY A 288 -3.95 -6.63 24.48
N GLU A 289 -5.17 -6.15 24.49
CA GLU A 289 -5.99 -5.94 23.30
C GLU A 289 -6.64 -4.57 23.34
N VAL A 290 -6.85 -3.96 22.17
CA VAL A 290 -7.63 -2.74 22.01
C VAL A 290 -8.60 -2.87 20.84
N ARG A 291 -9.71 -2.14 20.91
CA ARG A 291 -10.78 -2.16 19.94
C ARG A 291 -10.88 -0.80 19.25
N ILE A 292 -10.68 -0.77 17.93
CA ILE A 292 -10.72 0.46 17.14
C ILE A 292 -11.88 0.39 16.15
N ALA A 293 -12.83 1.32 16.28
CA ALA A 293 -13.87 1.51 15.27
C ALA A 293 -13.28 2.27 14.07
N VAL A 294 -13.36 1.67 12.88
CA VAL A 294 -13.05 2.33 11.61
C VAL A 294 -14.36 2.68 10.93
N VAL A 295 -14.73 3.97 10.97
CA VAL A 295 -16.02 4.47 10.46
C VAL A 295 -15.83 5.03 9.05
N GLY A 296 -16.27 4.30 8.04
CA GLY A 296 -16.00 4.66 6.66
C GLY A 296 -17.00 4.13 5.65
N LYS A 297 -16.57 4.10 4.39
CA LYS A 297 -17.26 3.47 3.25
C LYS A 297 -16.52 2.19 2.88
N TYR A 298 -17.10 1.36 1.99
CA TYR A 298 -16.41 0.19 1.44
C TYR A 298 -15.97 -0.87 2.45
N MET A 299 -16.68 -0.97 3.58
CA MET A 299 -16.32 -1.85 4.70
C MET A 299 -16.29 -3.34 4.35
N GLN A 300 -16.93 -3.74 3.24
CA GLN A 300 -16.94 -5.13 2.76
C GLN A 300 -15.69 -5.51 1.96
N VAL A 301 -14.86 -4.54 1.53
CA VAL A 301 -13.68 -4.77 0.69
C VAL A 301 -12.41 -4.44 1.49
N LYS A 302 -11.82 -5.46 2.11
CA LYS A 302 -10.63 -5.32 2.96
C LYS A 302 -9.43 -4.70 2.24
N ASP A 303 -9.26 -4.98 0.96
CA ASP A 303 -8.13 -4.47 0.17
C ASP A 303 -8.23 -2.98 -0.14
N SER A 304 -9.42 -2.36 0.02
CA SER A 304 -9.57 -0.90 -0.11
C SER A 304 -8.91 -0.09 1.02
N TYR A 305 -8.61 -0.74 2.14
CA TYR A 305 -8.00 -0.14 3.33
C TYR A 305 -6.78 -0.93 3.79
N LYS A 306 -6.02 -1.51 2.85
CA LYS A 306 -4.90 -2.40 3.18
C LYS A 306 -3.83 -1.68 3.99
N SER A 307 -3.36 -0.53 3.53
CA SER A 307 -2.34 0.25 4.25
C SER A 307 -2.83 0.73 5.62
N LEU A 308 -4.10 1.10 5.74
CA LEU A 308 -4.69 1.50 7.02
C LEU A 308 -4.72 0.35 8.03
N SER A 309 -5.17 -0.84 7.60
CA SER A 309 -5.18 -2.04 8.46
C SER A 309 -3.78 -2.40 8.94
N GLU A 310 -2.80 -2.35 8.02
CA GLU A 310 -1.39 -2.60 8.36
C GLU A 310 -0.86 -1.54 9.34
N ALA A 311 -1.14 -0.24 9.11
CA ALA A 311 -0.67 0.84 9.96
C ALA A 311 -1.23 0.75 11.40
N LEU A 312 -2.50 0.38 11.56
CA LEU A 312 -3.11 0.13 12.87
C LEU A 312 -2.47 -1.10 13.55
N THR A 313 -2.20 -2.15 12.79
CA THR A 313 -1.45 -3.32 13.29
C THR A 313 -0.03 -2.93 13.73
N HIS A 314 0.67 -2.08 12.95
CA HIS A 314 2.00 -1.59 13.32
C HIS A 314 1.97 -0.76 14.60
N GLY A 315 0.94 0.08 14.80
CA GLY A 315 0.70 0.78 16.07
C GLY A 315 0.52 -0.19 17.23
N GLY A 316 -0.21 -1.29 17.00
CA GLY A 316 -0.34 -2.40 17.95
C GLY A 316 1.00 -3.06 18.28
N LEU A 317 1.81 -3.35 17.27
CA LEU A 317 3.17 -3.92 17.46
C LEU A 317 4.06 -3.00 18.30
N ALA A 318 4.00 -1.68 18.07
CA ALA A 318 4.77 -0.71 18.84
C ALA A 318 4.36 -0.67 20.32
N ASN A 319 3.08 -0.91 20.63
CA ASN A 319 2.52 -0.91 21.98
C ASN A 319 2.38 -2.32 22.60
N ASN A 320 2.85 -3.36 21.90
CA ASN A 320 2.74 -4.76 22.29
C ASN A 320 1.30 -5.22 22.60
N VAL A 321 0.33 -4.72 21.82
CA VAL A 321 -1.08 -5.06 21.94
C VAL A 321 -1.64 -5.56 20.61
N LYS A 322 -2.68 -6.41 20.71
CA LYS A 322 -3.48 -6.81 19.56
C LYS A 322 -4.54 -5.76 19.28
N VAL A 323 -4.66 -5.34 18.02
CA VAL A 323 -5.67 -4.37 17.60
C VAL A 323 -6.82 -5.12 16.92
N HIS A 324 -8.02 -4.99 17.47
CA HIS A 324 -9.26 -5.46 16.84
C HIS A 324 -9.89 -4.30 16.08
N LEU A 325 -10.20 -4.52 14.80
CA LEU A 325 -10.79 -3.51 13.92
C LEU A 325 -12.26 -3.80 13.70
N ASP A 326 -13.11 -2.92 14.22
CA ASP A 326 -14.54 -2.92 13.96
C ASP A 326 -14.84 -1.99 12.78
N TRP A 327 -15.09 -2.59 11.62
CA TRP A 327 -15.40 -1.89 10.39
C TRP A 327 -16.87 -1.53 10.35
N ILE A 328 -17.19 -0.23 10.45
CA ILE A 328 -18.56 0.27 10.55
C ILE A 328 -18.88 1.14 9.34
N ASP A 329 -19.95 0.80 8.61
CA ASP A 329 -20.45 1.65 7.54
C ASP A 329 -21.05 2.92 8.13
N SER A 330 -20.55 4.07 7.70
CA SER A 330 -20.98 5.36 8.25
C SER A 330 -22.47 5.67 8.03
N GLU A 331 -23.13 5.07 7.03
CA GLU A 331 -24.57 5.26 6.81
C GLU A 331 -25.44 4.72 7.96
N VAL A 332 -24.90 3.82 8.79
CA VAL A 332 -25.63 3.31 9.96
C VAL A 332 -25.92 4.45 10.94
N PHE A 333 -24.98 5.39 11.12
CA PHE A 333 -25.15 6.51 12.04
C PHE A 333 -26.10 7.61 11.53
N GLU A 334 -26.54 7.55 10.29
CA GLU A 334 -27.59 8.45 9.77
C GLU A 334 -28.99 7.99 10.18
N ARG A 335 -29.12 6.72 10.62
CA ARG A 335 -30.40 6.08 10.96
C ARG A 335 -30.51 5.74 12.43
N ASP A 336 -29.41 5.42 13.08
CA ASP A 336 -29.31 4.90 14.43
C ASP A 336 -28.39 5.77 15.30
N ASP A 337 -28.55 5.67 16.62
CA ASP A 337 -27.68 6.37 17.56
C ASP A 337 -26.25 5.82 17.48
N ALA A 338 -25.27 6.70 17.23
CA ALA A 338 -23.86 6.36 17.21
C ALA A 338 -23.40 5.66 18.49
N ALA A 339 -24.00 5.97 19.65
CA ALA A 339 -23.68 5.36 20.94
C ALA A 339 -23.80 3.83 20.89
N ALA A 340 -24.83 3.28 20.25
CA ALA A 340 -25.08 1.85 20.20
C ALA A 340 -23.91 1.05 19.59
N PHE A 341 -23.09 1.69 18.73
CA PHE A 341 -21.99 1.03 18.02
C PHE A 341 -20.60 1.41 18.55
N LEU A 342 -20.50 2.50 19.33
CA LEU A 342 -19.21 3.11 19.71
C LEU A 342 -18.93 3.10 21.22
N GLU A 343 -19.87 2.63 22.06
CA GLU A 343 -19.68 2.65 23.52
C GLU A 343 -18.52 1.76 24.02
N GLU A 344 -18.29 0.64 23.35
CA GLU A 344 -17.30 -0.37 23.78
C GLU A 344 -15.95 -0.25 23.05
N VAL A 345 -15.73 0.81 22.24
CA VAL A 345 -14.46 0.95 21.52
C VAL A 345 -13.46 1.82 22.26
N ASP A 346 -12.19 1.52 22.12
CA ASP A 346 -11.08 2.22 22.75
C ASP A 346 -10.57 3.40 21.92
N GLY A 347 -10.91 3.43 20.62
CA GLY A 347 -10.55 4.50 19.71
C GLY A 347 -11.44 4.50 18.47
N ILE A 348 -11.59 5.67 17.85
CA ILE A 348 -12.39 5.88 16.64
C ILE A 348 -11.49 6.47 15.56
N LEU A 349 -11.49 5.85 14.38
CA LEU A 349 -10.77 6.33 13.21
C LEU A 349 -11.75 6.57 12.07
N VAL A 350 -11.67 7.76 11.46
CA VAL A 350 -12.38 8.10 10.21
C VAL A 350 -11.35 8.21 9.10
N PRO A 351 -11.34 7.26 8.14
CA PRO A 351 -10.35 7.22 7.07
C PRO A 351 -10.62 8.22 5.96
N GLY A 352 -9.68 8.31 5.02
CA GLY A 352 -9.82 8.99 3.76
C GLY A 352 -11.02 8.49 2.94
N GLY A 353 -11.53 9.33 2.08
CA GLY A 353 -12.67 9.04 1.21
C GLY A 353 -13.06 10.28 0.41
N PHE A 354 -14.20 10.21 -0.26
CA PHE A 354 -14.77 11.32 -1.03
C PHE A 354 -16.28 11.14 -1.23
N GLY A 355 -16.96 12.23 -1.61
CA GLY A 355 -18.38 12.25 -1.98
C GLY A 355 -19.34 12.22 -0.79
N GLU A 356 -20.61 12.45 -1.07
CA GLU A 356 -21.68 12.77 -0.10
C GLU A 356 -22.08 11.58 0.80
N ARG A 357 -22.08 10.36 0.28
CA ARG A 357 -22.60 9.18 0.97
C ARG A 357 -21.93 8.95 2.33
N GLY A 358 -22.71 8.85 3.40
CA GLY A 358 -22.26 8.58 4.77
C GLY A 358 -21.49 9.73 5.43
N THR A 359 -21.60 10.96 4.92
CA THR A 359 -20.90 12.13 5.45
C THR A 359 -21.43 12.51 6.82
N GLU A 360 -22.74 12.63 6.99
CA GLU A 360 -23.34 13.01 8.28
C GLU A 360 -23.11 11.92 9.34
N GLY A 361 -23.11 10.65 8.94
CA GLY A 361 -22.76 9.56 9.86
C GLY A 361 -21.32 9.63 10.37
N LYS A 362 -20.35 10.03 9.53
CA LYS A 362 -18.97 10.27 9.97
C LYS A 362 -18.88 11.46 10.92
N ILE A 363 -19.59 12.55 10.65
CA ILE A 363 -19.67 13.72 11.53
C ILE A 363 -20.26 13.30 12.88
N GLY A 364 -21.30 12.45 12.89
CA GLY A 364 -21.87 11.88 14.12
C GLY A 364 -20.85 11.06 14.93
N ALA A 365 -20.03 10.25 14.28
CA ALA A 365 -18.97 9.49 14.94
C ALA A 365 -17.86 10.41 15.52
N VAL A 366 -17.50 11.49 14.82
CA VAL A 366 -16.57 12.52 15.32
C VAL A 366 -17.13 13.19 16.57
N LYS A 367 -18.41 13.61 16.53
CA LYS A 367 -19.11 14.21 17.68
C LYS A 367 -19.09 13.28 18.89
N PHE A 368 -19.44 12.02 18.70
CA PHE A 368 -19.38 11.01 19.75
C PHE A 368 -17.97 10.92 20.36
N ALA A 369 -16.93 10.82 19.51
CA ALA A 369 -15.55 10.74 19.98
C ALA A 369 -15.17 11.96 20.84
N ARG A 370 -15.49 13.17 20.37
CA ARG A 370 -15.20 14.43 21.08
C ARG A 370 -15.93 14.51 22.43
N GLU A 371 -17.24 14.26 22.44
CA GLU A 371 -18.07 14.42 23.67
C GLU A 371 -17.78 13.32 24.70
N ARG A 372 -17.54 12.08 24.25
CA ARG A 372 -17.24 10.93 25.13
C ARG A 372 -15.75 10.79 25.45
N LYS A 373 -14.90 11.71 24.97
CA LYS A 373 -13.46 11.68 25.20
C LYS A 373 -12.80 10.37 24.74
N VAL A 374 -13.31 9.77 23.64
CA VAL A 374 -12.72 8.60 22.99
C VAL A 374 -11.60 9.06 22.06
N PRO A 375 -10.38 8.51 22.11
CA PRO A 375 -9.32 8.82 21.17
C PRO A 375 -9.81 8.81 19.72
N PHE A 376 -9.54 9.90 19.00
CA PHE A 376 -10.03 10.11 17.64
C PHE A 376 -8.91 10.39 16.65
N PHE A 377 -8.92 9.68 15.53
CA PHE A 377 -7.99 9.90 14.42
C PHE A 377 -8.75 10.13 13.10
N GLY A 378 -8.63 11.33 12.54
CA GLY A 378 -9.20 11.68 11.22
C GLY A 378 -8.12 11.76 10.16
N ILE A 379 -8.24 10.98 9.07
CA ILE A 379 -7.28 10.96 7.97
C ILE A 379 -7.93 11.56 6.72
N CYS A 380 -7.32 12.58 6.10
CA CYS A 380 -7.75 13.24 4.87
C CYS A 380 -9.24 13.67 4.96
N TYR A 381 -10.16 12.93 4.37
CA TYR A 381 -11.60 13.19 4.52
C TYR A 381 -12.08 13.12 5.98
N GLY A 382 -11.44 12.31 6.81
CA GLY A 382 -11.70 12.25 8.25
C GLY A 382 -11.35 13.54 8.99
N LEU A 383 -10.26 14.23 8.58
CA LEU A 383 -9.98 15.59 9.04
C LEU A 383 -11.10 16.57 8.63
N HIS A 384 -11.56 16.49 7.38
CA HIS A 384 -12.65 17.36 6.90
C HIS A 384 -13.91 17.20 7.76
N MET A 385 -14.27 15.96 8.10
CA MET A 385 -15.42 15.69 8.97
C MET A 385 -15.24 16.26 10.38
N ALA A 386 -14.03 16.18 10.93
CA ALA A 386 -13.70 16.75 12.23
C ALA A 386 -13.79 18.29 12.24
N VAL A 387 -13.32 18.93 11.17
CA VAL A 387 -13.41 20.41 11.01
C VAL A 387 -14.86 20.85 10.84
N ILE A 388 -15.67 20.12 10.07
CA ILE A 388 -17.09 20.44 9.88
C ILE A 388 -17.85 20.29 11.21
N GLU A 389 -17.60 19.22 11.95
CA GLU A 389 -18.22 19.00 13.28
C GLU A 389 -17.86 20.14 14.25
N ALA A 390 -16.57 20.45 14.37
CA ALA A 390 -16.12 21.53 15.24
C ALA A 390 -16.68 22.91 14.83
N ALA A 391 -16.77 23.18 13.54
CA ALA A 391 -17.37 24.40 13.02
C ALA A 391 -18.86 24.50 13.40
N ARG A 392 -19.62 23.42 13.27
CA ARG A 392 -21.05 23.39 13.61
C ARG A 392 -21.29 23.44 15.11
N ASP A 393 -20.65 22.57 15.88
CA ASP A 393 -20.99 22.28 17.27
C ASP A 393 -20.16 23.08 18.29
N LEU A 394 -18.92 23.44 17.97
CA LEU A 394 -18.09 24.26 18.86
C LEU A 394 -18.16 25.75 18.48
N ALA A 395 -17.97 26.11 17.20
CA ALA A 395 -17.95 27.49 16.74
C ALA A 395 -19.35 28.05 16.39
N GLY A 396 -20.41 27.22 16.40
CA GLY A 396 -21.79 27.66 16.14
C GLY A 396 -22.04 28.09 14.69
N LEU A 397 -21.21 27.69 13.75
CA LEU A 397 -21.33 28.00 12.32
C LEU A 397 -22.37 27.09 11.65
N GLU A 398 -23.65 27.40 11.89
CA GLU A 398 -24.77 26.63 11.33
C GLU A 398 -24.70 26.57 9.81
N GLY A 399 -24.76 25.36 9.22
CA GLY A 399 -24.64 25.12 7.79
C GLY A 399 -23.17 25.11 7.29
N ALA A 400 -22.19 24.93 8.18
CA ALA A 400 -20.81 24.67 7.82
C ALA A 400 -20.68 23.34 7.07
N GLY A 401 -19.83 23.28 6.04
CA GLY A 401 -19.67 22.10 5.19
C GLY A 401 -18.51 22.23 4.21
N THR A 402 -18.52 21.31 3.23
CA THR A 402 -17.52 21.26 2.16
C THR A 402 -18.12 21.59 0.81
N THR A 403 -17.35 22.32 -0.03
CA THR A 403 -17.71 22.57 -1.43
C THR A 403 -17.59 21.34 -2.33
N GLU A 404 -17.11 20.21 -1.81
CA GLU A 404 -17.06 18.94 -2.52
C GLU A 404 -18.46 18.37 -2.83
N ILE A 405 -19.39 18.55 -1.89
CA ILE A 405 -20.72 17.93 -1.94
C ILE A 405 -21.87 18.93 -2.03
N GLY A 406 -21.57 20.24 -2.18
CA GLY A 406 -22.63 21.24 -2.29
C GLY A 406 -22.15 22.68 -2.12
N HIS A 407 -23.09 23.56 -1.79
CA HIS A 407 -22.83 24.98 -1.55
C HIS A 407 -23.17 25.34 -0.09
N PRO A 408 -22.29 25.01 0.86
CA PRO A 408 -22.55 25.29 2.27
C PRO A 408 -22.57 26.78 2.58
N LYS A 409 -23.32 27.18 3.61
CA LYS A 409 -23.34 28.58 4.08
C LYS A 409 -21.96 29.03 4.57
N HIS A 410 -21.22 28.13 5.21
CA HIS A 410 -19.86 28.33 5.67
C HIS A 410 -18.97 27.23 5.05
N PRO A 411 -18.23 27.52 3.95
CA PRO A 411 -17.37 26.56 3.29
C PRO A 411 -16.04 26.39 4.07
N VAL A 412 -16.10 25.64 5.19
CA VAL A 412 -14.93 25.39 6.05
C VAL A 412 -13.93 24.42 5.39
N ILE A 413 -14.39 23.66 4.40
CA ILE A 413 -13.58 22.86 3.50
C ILE A 413 -13.87 23.33 2.08
N GLY A 414 -12.82 23.57 1.31
CA GLY A 414 -12.95 24.08 -0.05
C GLY A 414 -11.82 23.71 -0.98
N LEU A 415 -12.04 23.95 -2.28
CA LEU A 415 -11.04 23.78 -3.31
C LEU A 415 -10.03 24.93 -3.23
N MET A 416 -8.75 24.61 -3.08
CA MET A 416 -7.66 25.58 -3.19
C MET A 416 -7.12 25.61 -4.63
N THR A 417 -6.85 26.81 -5.15
CA THR A 417 -6.40 27.00 -6.53
C THR A 417 -4.88 26.97 -6.69
N GLU A 418 -4.14 27.21 -5.59
CA GLU A 418 -2.68 27.28 -5.63
C GLU A 418 -2.05 26.66 -4.37
N TRP A 419 -0.92 25.98 -4.51
CA TRP A 419 -0.08 25.49 -3.40
C TRP A 419 1.39 25.42 -3.81
N VAL A 420 2.28 25.31 -2.84
CA VAL A 420 3.73 25.26 -3.07
C VAL A 420 4.25 23.85 -2.84
N LYS A 421 5.01 23.32 -3.82
CA LYS A 421 5.75 22.06 -3.72
C LYS A 421 7.25 22.33 -3.88
N GLY A 422 7.99 22.24 -2.80
CA GLY A 422 9.39 22.66 -2.78
C GLY A 422 9.52 24.15 -3.12
N ASN A 423 10.24 24.48 -4.21
CA ASN A 423 10.43 25.85 -4.67
C ASN A 423 9.49 26.24 -5.84
N GLN A 424 8.52 25.42 -6.20
CA GLN A 424 7.60 25.67 -7.30
C GLN A 424 6.18 25.86 -6.79
N VAL A 425 5.49 26.87 -7.33
CA VAL A 425 4.06 27.07 -7.13
C VAL A 425 3.32 26.19 -8.14
N GLU A 426 2.50 25.27 -7.65
CA GLU A 426 1.59 24.50 -8.48
C GLU A 426 0.21 25.15 -8.44
N SER A 427 -0.41 25.40 -9.61
CA SER A 427 -1.75 25.96 -9.72
C SER A 427 -2.76 24.90 -10.14
N ARG A 428 -3.97 25.04 -9.63
CA ARG A 428 -5.09 24.15 -9.90
C ARG A 428 -6.21 24.92 -10.60
N ALA A 429 -6.66 24.43 -11.77
CA ALA A 429 -7.84 24.95 -12.43
C ALA A 429 -9.10 24.27 -11.88
N ALA A 430 -10.18 25.03 -11.65
CA ALA A 430 -11.44 24.50 -11.12
C ALA A 430 -12.08 23.42 -12.03
N ASP A 431 -11.88 23.55 -13.37
CA ASP A 431 -12.43 22.66 -14.40
C ASP A 431 -11.36 21.75 -15.05
N GLY A 432 -10.24 21.51 -14.36
CA GLY A 432 -9.14 20.69 -14.89
C GLY A 432 -9.44 19.19 -14.93
N ASP A 433 -8.63 18.45 -15.70
CA ASP A 433 -8.69 17.00 -15.82
C ASP A 433 -8.65 16.32 -14.45
N MET A 434 -9.54 15.35 -14.23
CA MET A 434 -9.73 14.66 -12.95
C MET A 434 -8.43 14.04 -12.41
N GLY A 435 -7.50 13.60 -13.27
CA GLY A 435 -6.22 13.03 -12.89
C GLY A 435 -5.10 14.05 -12.60
N GLY A 436 -5.21 15.31 -13.06
CA GLY A 436 -4.14 16.32 -13.01
C GLY A 436 -4.22 17.36 -11.90
N THR A 437 -5.29 17.38 -11.09
CA THR A 437 -5.60 18.48 -10.15
C THR A 437 -5.49 18.10 -8.67
N MET A 438 -4.96 16.92 -8.35
CA MET A 438 -4.75 16.49 -6.97
C MET A 438 -3.38 16.89 -6.44
N ARG A 439 -3.32 17.14 -5.14
CA ARG A 439 -2.07 17.17 -4.40
C ARG A 439 -1.63 15.74 -4.14
N LEU A 440 -0.58 15.29 -4.83
CA LEU A 440 -0.12 13.91 -4.87
C LEU A 440 1.34 13.78 -4.46
N GLY A 441 1.63 12.80 -3.60
CA GLY A 441 2.98 12.48 -3.15
C GLY A 441 3.38 13.18 -1.87
N ALA A 442 4.68 13.18 -1.56
CA ALA A 442 5.20 13.74 -0.33
C ALA A 442 5.29 15.25 -0.38
N TYR A 443 4.71 15.90 0.64
CA TYR A 443 4.80 17.34 0.87
C TYR A 443 5.32 17.60 2.28
N PRO A 444 6.19 18.63 2.43
CA PRO A 444 6.66 19.05 3.74
C PRO A 444 5.56 19.78 4.52
N ALA A 445 5.63 19.66 5.85
CA ALA A 445 4.83 20.46 6.77
C ALA A 445 5.65 20.85 8.00
N THR A 446 5.33 22.02 8.56
CA THR A 446 5.95 22.54 9.79
C THR A 446 4.96 22.42 10.94
N LEU A 447 5.38 21.80 12.04
CA LEU A 447 4.55 21.57 13.22
C LEU A 447 4.64 22.74 14.21
N THR A 448 3.53 23.03 14.87
CA THR A 448 3.46 24.07 15.89
C THR A 448 4.23 23.60 17.14
N PRO A 449 5.24 24.36 17.62
CA PRO A 449 5.97 24.01 18.83
C PRO A 449 5.03 23.86 20.05
N GLY A 450 5.21 22.79 20.83
CA GLY A 450 4.41 22.49 22.00
C GLY A 450 3.03 21.87 21.69
N SER A 451 2.70 21.62 20.42
CA SER A 451 1.55 20.82 20.05
C SER A 451 1.78 19.34 20.33
N ARG A 452 0.70 18.58 20.55
CA ARG A 452 0.78 17.13 20.76
C ARG A 452 1.42 16.44 19.55
N VAL A 453 1.08 16.86 18.35
CA VAL A 453 1.64 16.28 17.14
C VAL A 453 3.16 16.51 17.06
N ALA A 454 3.68 17.66 17.48
CA ALA A 454 5.12 17.92 17.54
C ALA A 454 5.83 17.00 18.53
N GLU A 455 5.20 16.72 19.69
CA GLU A 455 5.70 15.74 20.66
C GLU A 455 5.71 14.32 20.09
N VAL A 456 4.64 13.93 19.38
CA VAL A 456 4.48 12.60 18.77
C VAL A 456 5.55 12.34 17.69
N TYR A 457 5.84 13.32 16.84
CA TYR A 457 6.88 13.18 15.81
C TYR A 457 8.31 13.38 16.37
N GLY A 458 8.47 14.12 17.45
CA GLY A 458 9.77 14.47 18.00
C GLY A 458 10.59 15.43 17.13
N THR A 459 9.95 16.09 16.17
CA THR A 459 10.54 17.07 15.25
C THR A 459 9.50 18.10 14.85
N LEU A 460 9.93 19.27 14.37
CA LEU A 460 9.04 20.31 13.86
C LEU A 460 8.86 20.27 12.33
N GLU A 461 9.71 19.55 11.63
CA GLU A 461 9.64 19.40 10.18
C GLU A 461 9.29 17.95 9.84
N ILE A 462 8.23 17.76 9.07
CA ILE A 462 7.77 16.45 8.61
C ILE A 462 7.55 16.48 7.09
N SER A 463 7.47 15.30 6.50
CA SER A 463 7.08 15.15 5.09
C SER A 463 6.17 13.94 4.97
N GLU A 464 4.95 14.16 4.49
CA GLU A 464 3.91 13.14 4.43
C GLU A 464 3.27 13.04 3.05
N ARG A 465 2.67 11.88 2.72
CA ARG A 465 2.05 11.62 1.41
C ARG A 465 0.63 12.12 1.38
N HIS A 466 0.30 12.87 0.33
CA HIS A 466 -1.02 13.44 0.08
C HIS A 466 -1.68 12.79 -1.14
N ARG A 467 -3.02 12.76 -1.10
CA ARG A 467 -3.89 12.37 -2.22
C ARG A 467 -5.25 13.02 -2.03
N HIS A 468 -5.37 14.31 -2.36
CA HIS A 468 -6.62 15.05 -2.18
C HIS A 468 -6.67 16.32 -3.03
N ARG A 469 -7.87 16.91 -3.15
CA ARG A 469 -8.15 18.17 -3.86
C ARG A 469 -8.65 19.27 -2.94
N TYR A 470 -9.39 18.87 -1.90
CA TYR A 470 -10.03 19.79 -0.96
C TYR A 470 -9.15 19.96 0.26
N GLU A 471 -9.18 21.16 0.82
CA GLU A 471 -8.33 21.59 1.92
C GLU A 471 -9.18 22.27 2.99
N VAL A 472 -8.69 22.33 4.21
CA VAL A 472 -9.26 23.18 5.27
C VAL A 472 -9.12 24.65 4.89
N ASN A 473 -10.24 25.39 4.92
CA ASN A 473 -10.26 26.79 4.58
C ASN A 473 -9.66 27.63 5.72
N THR A 474 -8.48 28.19 5.45
CA THR A 474 -7.69 28.96 6.43
C THR A 474 -8.45 30.16 7.03
N ASN A 475 -9.43 30.72 6.32
CA ASN A 475 -10.23 31.85 6.83
C ASN A 475 -11.01 31.51 8.10
N TYR A 476 -11.27 30.24 8.37
CA TYR A 476 -11.95 29.78 9.57
C TYR A 476 -10.99 29.30 10.67
N ALA A 477 -9.69 29.23 10.41
CA ALA A 477 -8.72 28.65 11.35
C ALA A 477 -8.68 29.40 12.69
N MET A 478 -8.78 30.73 12.68
CA MET A 478 -8.79 31.55 13.92
C MET A 478 -10.08 31.35 14.72
N ASP A 479 -11.20 31.25 14.04
CA ASP A 479 -12.50 31.04 14.69
C ASP A 479 -12.57 29.65 15.33
N LEU A 480 -12.12 28.62 14.61
CA LEU A 480 -12.00 27.27 15.17
C LEU A 480 -11.05 27.21 16.37
N ALA A 481 -9.90 27.93 16.31
CA ALA A 481 -8.95 27.97 17.40
C ALA A 481 -9.53 28.65 18.66
N ALA A 482 -10.32 29.71 18.49
CA ALA A 482 -11.02 30.38 19.59
C ALA A 482 -12.06 29.46 20.30
N HIS A 483 -12.50 28.40 19.59
CA HIS A 483 -13.48 27.44 20.08
C HIS A 483 -12.90 26.04 20.38
N GLY A 484 -11.56 25.92 20.45
CA GLY A 484 -10.87 24.74 20.97
C GLY A 484 -10.34 23.74 19.94
N MET A 485 -10.48 23.99 18.63
CA MET A 485 -9.80 23.20 17.60
C MET A 485 -8.69 24.03 16.94
N THR A 486 -7.44 23.67 17.15
CA THR A 486 -6.26 24.43 16.72
C THR A 486 -5.54 23.78 15.53
N VAL A 487 -4.90 24.61 14.69
CA VAL A 487 -3.97 24.11 13.68
C VAL A 487 -2.62 23.82 14.34
N SER A 488 -2.20 22.58 14.28
CA SER A 488 -0.93 22.11 14.84
C SER A 488 0.12 21.74 13.79
N GLY A 489 -0.25 21.76 12.52
CA GLY A 489 0.67 21.61 11.39
C GLY A 489 0.26 22.46 10.20
N TRP A 490 1.23 23.08 9.55
CA TRP A 490 1.04 23.99 8.42
C TRP A 490 1.90 23.59 7.23
N SER A 491 1.43 23.87 6.02
CA SER A 491 2.34 23.92 4.87
C SER A 491 3.47 24.93 5.13
N PRO A 492 4.68 24.76 4.54
CA PRO A 492 5.84 25.60 4.85
C PRO A 492 5.62 27.10 4.61
N ASP A 493 4.69 27.46 3.71
CA ASP A 493 4.29 28.84 3.44
C ASP A 493 3.21 29.39 4.41
N GLY A 494 2.74 28.55 5.36
CA GLY A 494 1.74 28.89 6.36
C GLY A 494 0.32 29.08 5.81
N ARG A 495 0.05 28.61 4.58
CA ARG A 495 -1.25 28.83 3.92
C ARG A 495 -2.24 27.70 4.11
N LEU A 496 -1.78 26.47 4.24
CA LEU A 496 -2.63 25.28 4.32
C LEU A 496 -2.52 24.62 5.69
N PRO A 497 -3.62 24.48 6.42
CA PRO A 497 -3.67 23.64 7.61
C PRO A 497 -3.50 22.16 7.22
N GLU A 498 -2.44 21.54 7.68
CA GLU A 498 -2.12 20.13 7.43
C GLU A 498 -2.59 19.21 8.55
N ILE A 499 -2.63 19.74 9.77
CA ILE A 499 -3.02 19.01 10.98
C ILE A 499 -3.85 19.91 11.88
N MET A 500 -4.96 19.35 12.37
CA MET A 500 -5.83 19.96 13.36
C MET A 500 -5.90 19.10 14.62
N GLU A 501 -5.90 19.70 15.80
CA GLU A 501 -6.06 18.97 17.06
C GLU A 501 -6.98 19.71 18.04
N ILE A 502 -7.58 18.97 18.96
CA ILE A 502 -8.28 19.50 20.14
C ILE A 502 -7.38 19.25 21.35
N PRO A 503 -6.64 20.26 21.85
CA PRO A 503 -5.65 20.09 22.93
C PRO A 503 -6.22 19.55 24.24
N ASP A 504 -7.43 19.96 24.60
CA ASP A 504 -8.13 19.54 25.84
C ASP A 504 -8.76 18.14 25.74
N HIS A 505 -8.59 17.45 24.61
CA HIS A 505 -9.05 16.07 24.45
C HIS A 505 -7.90 15.10 24.77
N PRO A 506 -8.16 13.90 25.33
CA PRO A 506 -7.13 12.90 25.60
C PRO A 506 -6.26 12.59 24.38
N TRP A 507 -6.86 12.41 23.20
CA TRP A 507 -6.17 12.30 21.92
C TRP A 507 -7.16 12.59 20.78
N PHE A 508 -7.03 13.73 20.10
CA PHE A 508 -7.89 14.10 18.97
C PHE A 508 -7.04 14.80 17.93
N ILE A 509 -6.72 14.09 16.85
CA ILE A 509 -5.89 14.59 15.76
C ILE A 509 -6.56 14.26 14.43
N GLY A 510 -6.65 15.27 13.56
CA GLY A 510 -6.99 15.13 12.16
C GLY A 510 -5.84 15.56 11.27
N VAL A 511 -5.53 14.79 10.23
CA VAL A 511 -4.43 15.06 9.29
C VAL A 511 -4.93 15.09 7.86
N GLN A 512 -4.38 15.99 7.03
CA GLN A 512 -4.75 16.12 5.63
C GLN A 512 -4.11 15.05 4.75
N PHE A 513 -2.94 14.59 5.14
CA PHE A 513 -2.16 13.57 4.47
C PHE A 513 -2.57 12.14 4.87
N HIS A 514 -1.90 11.15 4.27
CA HIS A 514 -2.14 9.72 4.45
C HIS A 514 -0.96 9.03 5.15
N PRO A 515 -0.87 9.09 6.49
CA PRO A 515 0.25 8.51 7.25
C PRO A 515 0.31 6.98 7.16
N GLU A 516 -0.82 6.32 6.85
CA GLU A 516 -0.90 4.88 6.63
C GLU A 516 0.02 4.39 5.50
N LEU A 517 0.27 5.25 4.51
CA LEU A 517 1.14 4.92 3.37
C LEU A 517 2.63 4.87 3.73
N LYS A 518 3.02 5.39 4.90
CA LYS A 518 4.42 5.41 5.36
C LYS A 518 4.69 4.46 6.53
N SER A 519 3.65 3.86 7.11
CA SER A 519 3.82 2.94 8.24
C SER A 519 4.41 1.60 7.82
N ARG A 520 5.37 1.09 8.60
CA ARG A 520 6.09 -0.18 8.36
C ARG A 520 6.13 -1.02 9.63
N PRO A 521 6.16 -2.35 9.55
CA PRO A 521 6.20 -3.20 10.75
C PRO A 521 7.46 -3.03 11.60
N LEU A 522 8.59 -2.69 10.95
CA LEU A 522 9.87 -2.45 11.60
C LEU A 522 10.09 -0.98 12.00
N GLU A 523 9.26 -0.08 11.51
CA GLU A 523 9.26 1.37 11.76
C GLU A 523 7.81 1.88 11.74
N PRO A 524 7.02 1.56 12.79
CA PRO A 524 5.64 2.01 12.90
C PRO A 524 5.53 3.54 12.85
N HIS A 525 4.55 4.05 12.11
CA HIS A 525 4.36 5.49 11.99
C HIS A 525 3.97 6.11 13.35
N PRO A 526 4.57 7.25 13.76
CA PRO A 526 4.40 7.81 15.09
C PRO A 526 2.95 8.15 15.46
N LEU A 527 2.14 8.63 14.51
CA LEU A 527 0.72 8.91 14.75
C LEU A 527 -0.08 7.65 15.11
N PHE A 528 0.12 6.54 14.39
CA PHE A 528 -0.55 5.28 14.71
C PHE A 528 -0.05 4.70 16.04
N THR A 529 1.24 4.81 16.33
CA THR A 529 1.81 4.40 17.61
C THR A 529 1.18 5.17 18.77
N SER A 530 1.09 6.49 18.65
CA SER A 530 0.51 7.36 19.67
C SER A 530 -1.02 7.18 19.82
N PHE A 531 -1.74 7.02 18.71
CA PHE A 531 -3.18 6.75 18.72
C PHE A 531 -3.51 5.46 19.45
N ILE A 532 -2.81 4.37 19.14
CA ILE A 532 -3.00 3.08 19.83
C ILE A 532 -2.58 3.18 21.30
N ALA A 533 -1.52 3.92 21.64
CA ALA A 533 -1.15 4.17 23.05
C ALA A 533 -2.29 4.88 23.82
N ALA A 534 -2.95 5.85 23.20
CA ALA A 534 -4.11 6.53 23.80
C ALA A 534 -5.31 5.57 23.96
N ALA A 535 -5.56 4.71 22.98
CA ALA A 535 -6.58 3.67 23.07
C ALA A 535 -6.30 2.69 24.23
N VAL A 536 -5.05 2.26 24.41
CA VAL A 536 -4.62 1.43 25.55
C VAL A 536 -4.86 2.13 26.88
N GLN A 537 -4.58 3.42 26.96
CA GLN A 537 -4.86 4.20 28.19
C GLN A 537 -6.36 4.24 28.49
N LYS A 538 -7.20 4.46 27.49
CA LYS A 538 -8.65 4.44 27.64
C LYS A 538 -9.15 3.08 28.09
N SER A 539 -8.73 1.97 27.49
CA SER A 539 -9.15 0.61 27.83
C SER A 539 -8.83 0.22 29.28
N ARG A 540 -7.80 0.82 29.89
CA ARG A 540 -7.41 0.60 31.30
C ARG A 540 -8.18 1.46 32.30
N LEU A 541 -8.93 2.46 31.82
CA LEU A 541 -9.74 3.35 32.65
C LEU A 541 -11.20 2.86 32.79
N VAL A 542 -11.58 1.84 32.03
CA VAL A 542 -12.84 1.13 32.10
C VAL A 542 -12.65 -0.17 32.85
#